data_3673fa74e27f1fc83220653b9c2113d6
#
_entry.id   3673fa74e27f1fc83220653b9c2113d6
#
_cell.length_a   1.000
_cell.length_b   1.000
_cell.length_c   1.000
_cell.angle_alpha   90.00
_cell.angle_beta   90.00
_cell.angle_gamma   90.00
#
_symmetry.space_group_name_H-M   'P 1'
#
loop_
_entity.id
_entity.type
_entity.pdbx_description
1 polymer ?
#
loop_
_entity_poly.entity_id
_entity_poly.type
_entity_poly.pdbx_seq_one_letter_code
_entity_poly.pdbx_strand_id
1 'polypeptide(L)'
;MFGVVPKVIWEKTNPADDLNMIDMAARSLLIETTNKLILIDAGLGDKQNEKFFSHYYKWGGDSIENSIKKAGFKSSDITDVFFTHLHFDHCGGAIIRRGERLIPRFENADFWVNKDHWEWATSPKSRGRA
;
A
#
# COMPACT_ATOMS: atom_id res chain seq x y z
N MET A 1 -7.14 -0.35 13.09
CA MET A 1 -6.26 -1.47 12.77
C MET A 1 -6.67 -2.75 13.50
N PHE A 2 -6.78 -2.75 14.81
CA PHE A 2 -7.12 -3.96 15.59
C PHE A 2 -8.63 -4.29 15.65
N GLY A 3 -9.47 -3.58 14.94
CA GLY A 3 -10.90 -3.81 14.85
C GLY A 3 -11.58 -3.79 16.21
N VAL A 4 -12.22 -4.91 16.55
CA VAL A 4 -12.96 -5.06 17.82
C VAL A 4 -12.09 -5.60 18.99
N VAL A 5 -10.79 -5.80 18.78
CA VAL A 5 -9.88 -6.28 19.84
C VAL A 5 -9.66 -5.16 20.87
N PRO A 6 -9.95 -5.38 22.18
CA PRO A 6 -9.78 -4.37 23.20
C PRO A 6 -8.33 -3.87 23.32
N LYS A 7 -8.14 -2.57 23.57
CA LYS A 7 -6.82 -1.94 23.73
C LYS A 7 -5.92 -2.67 24.72
N VAL A 8 -6.45 -3.05 25.87
CA VAL A 8 -5.74 -3.77 26.92
C VAL A 8 -5.09 -5.10 26.50
N ILE A 9 -5.55 -5.66 25.36
CA ILE A 9 -4.98 -6.89 24.79
C ILE A 9 -3.85 -6.55 23.82
N TRP A 10 -4.11 -5.70 22.81
CA TRP A 10 -3.14 -5.43 21.76
C TRP A 10 -2.02 -4.46 22.20
N GLU A 11 -2.28 -3.57 23.17
CA GLU A 11 -1.29 -2.62 23.66
C GLU A 11 -0.08 -3.30 24.35
N LYS A 12 -0.24 -4.53 24.85
CA LYS A 12 0.85 -5.30 25.45
C LYS A 12 1.98 -5.61 24.47
N THR A 13 1.65 -5.76 23.20
CA THR A 13 2.61 -6.10 22.13
C THR A 13 2.84 -4.95 21.16
N ASN A 14 1.94 -3.97 21.15
CA ASN A 14 1.98 -2.80 20.26
C ASN A 14 1.69 -1.54 21.09
N PRO A 15 2.66 -1.05 21.86
CA PRO A 15 2.48 0.13 22.70
C PRO A 15 1.99 1.33 21.85
N ALA A 16 0.94 1.98 22.33
CA ALA A 16 0.39 3.17 21.68
C ALA A 16 0.95 4.44 22.33
N ASP A 17 1.06 5.50 21.53
CA ASP A 17 1.34 6.85 22.02
C ASP A 17 0.08 7.50 22.68
N ASP A 18 0.22 8.75 23.12
CA ASP A 18 -0.86 9.51 23.75
C ASP A 18 -2.07 9.77 22.83
N LEU A 19 -1.88 9.63 21.52
CA LEU A 19 -2.93 9.75 20.50
C LEU A 19 -3.53 8.39 20.10
N ASN A 20 -3.17 7.31 20.80
CA ASN A 20 -3.52 5.92 20.47
C ASN A 20 -3.00 5.46 19.11
N MET A 21 -1.90 6.05 18.63
CA MET A 21 -1.21 5.62 17.43
C MET A 21 -0.14 4.60 17.76
N ILE A 22 0.14 3.70 16.83
CA ILE A 22 1.25 2.73 16.91
C ILE A 22 2.12 2.85 15.67
N ASP A 23 3.40 2.57 15.82
CA ASP A 23 4.32 2.49 14.69
C ASP A 23 4.00 1.28 13.83
N MET A 24 3.88 1.53 12.52
CA MET A 24 3.63 0.49 11.52
C MET A 24 4.48 0.73 10.27
N ALA A 25 4.88 -0.36 9.62
CA ALA A 25 5.56 -0.31 8.35
C ALA A 25 4.69 -0.93 7.25
N ALA A 26 4.44 -0.18 6.18
CA ALA A 26 3.93 -0.74 4.94
C ALA A 26 5.08 -1.46 4.23
N ARG A 27 5.10 -2.79 4.28
CA ARG A 27 6.16 -3.61 3.68
C ARG A 27 5.64 -4.29 2.43
N SER A 28 6.41 -4.15 1.35
CA SER A 28 6.20 -4.85 0.09
C SER A 28 7.25 -5.95 -0.05
N LEU A 29 6.91 -7.02 -0.74
CA LEU A 29 7.84 -8.10 -1.06
C LEU A 29 8.20 -8.02 -2.55
N LEU A 30 9.50 -7.94 -2.86
CA LEU A 30 10.01 -7.99 -4.22
C LEU A 30 10.59 -9.39 -4.49
N ILE A 31 10.11 -10.04 -5.54
CA ILE A 31 10.52 -11.39 -5.95
C ILE A 31 11.14 -11.31 -7.33
N GLU A 32 12.43 -11.63 -7.41
CA GLU A 32 13.14 -11.77 -8.67
C GLU A 32 13.13 -13.23 -9.11
N THR A 33 12.80 -13.46 -10.38
CA THR A 33 12.87 -14.76 -11.04
C THR A 33 13.71 -14.63 -12.31
N THR A 34 13.88 -15.71 -13.06
CA THR A 34 14.66 -15.69 -14.31
C THR A 34 14.17 -14.67 -15.34
N ASN A 35 12.86 -14.40 -15.39
CA ASN A 35 12.24 -13.57 -16.42
C ASN A 35 11.17 -12.60 -15.91
N LYS A 36 10.97 -12.54 -14.59
CA LYS A 36 9.97 -11.66 -13.97
C LYS A 36 10.52 -10.98 -12.72
N LEU A 37 10.10 -9.75 -12.51
CA LEU A 37 10.28 -9.02 -11.27
C LEU A 37 8.89 -8.69 -10.71
N ILE A 38 8.50 -9.40 -9.66
CA ILE A 38 7.15 -9.40 -9.11
C ILE A 38 7.13 -8.59 -7.81
N LEU A 39 6.23 -7.62 -7.72
CA LEU A 39 6.00 -6.85 -6.50
C LEU A 39 4.70 -7.29 -5.84
N ILE A 40 4.77 -7.68 -4.57
CA ILE A 40 3.58 -7.96 -3.76
C ILE A 40 3.28 -6.75 -2.89
N ASP A 41 2.12 -6.16 -3.10
CA ASP A 41 1.65 -4.90 -2.53
C ASP A 41 2.57 -3.70 -2.85
N ALA A 42 2.02 -2.49 -2.80
CA ALA A 42 2.72 -1.27 -3.18
C ALA A 42 2.71 -0.17 -2.10
N GLY A 43 2.18 -0.49 -0.92
CA GLY A 43 2.09 0.46 0.20
C GLY A 43 1.09 1.59 -0.04
N LEU A 44 1.16 2.62 0.83
CA LEU A 44 0.21 3.75 0.84
C LEU A 44 0.33 4.66 -0.40
N GLY A 45 1.56 4.83 -0.90
CA GLY A 45 1.85 5.84 -1.93
C GLY A 45 1.80 7.28 -1.41
N ASP A 46 1.66 8.20 -2.36
CA ASP A 46 1.81 9.65 -2.13
C ASP A 46 0.80 10.51 -2.90
N LYS A 47 -0.17 9.89 -3.59
CA LYS A 47 -1.11 10.59 -4.47
C LYS A 47 -2.22 11.34 -3.78
N GLN A 48 -2.51 11.01 -2.53
CA GLN A 48 -3.56 11.65 -1.73
C GLN A 48 -3.10 13.00 -1.21
N ASN A 49 -4.05 13.82 -0.77
CA ASN A 49 -3.77 15.14 -0.24
C ASN A 49 -3.24 15.08 1.22
N GLU A 50 -2.73 16.21 1.68
CA GLU A 50 -2.17 16.34 3.03
C GLU A 50 -3.20 16.03 4.12
N LYS A 51 -4.46 16.43 3.93
CA LYS A 51 -5.55 16.15 4.87
C LYS A 51 -5.74 14.65 5.07
N PHE A 52 -5.66 13.86 4.01
CA PHE A 52 -5.73 12.40 4.11
C PHE A 52 -4.56 11.86 4.93
N PHE A 53 -3.33 12.26 4.60
CA PHE A 53 -2.13 11.74 5.27
C PHE A 53 -1.97 12.24 6.71
N SER A 54 -2.58 13.36 7.09
CA SER A 54 -2.56 13.87 8.47
C SER A 54 -3.14 12.91 9.50
N HIS A 55 -3.99 11.97 9.07
CA HIS A 55 -4.56 10.92 9.93
C HIS A 55 -3.61 9.75 10.19
N TYR A 56 -2.51 9.64 9.42
CA TYR A 56 -1.62 8.47 9.46
C TYR A 56 -0.21 8.80 9.94
N TYR A 57 0.11 10.08 10.17
CA TYR A 57 1.39 10.55 10.72
C TYR A 57 2.59 9.88 10.03
N LYS A 58 2.64 9.92 8.69
CA LYS A 58 3.74 9.31 7.92
C LYS A 58 5.09 9.83 8.36
N TRP A 59 6.03 8.94 8.62
CA TRP A 59 7.39 9.27 9.02
C TRP A 59 8.40 8.37 8.28
N GLY A 60 9.71 8.65 8.44
CA GLY A 60 10.79 7.85 7.87
C GLY A 60 11.26 8.26 6.47
N GLY A 61 10.44 8.98 5.70
CA GLY A 61 10.85 9.54 4.39
C GLY A 61 11.07 8.53 3.25
N ASP A 62 10.92 7.23 3.50
CA ASP A 62 11.07 6.20 2.46
C ASP A 62 9.81 6.08 1.60
N SER A 63 10.03 5.72 0.33
CA SER A 63 8.98 5.44 -0.63
C SER A 63 9.19 4.07 -1.27
N ILE A 64 8.14 3.52 -1.86
CA ILE A 64 8.26 2.27 -2.61
C ILE A 64 9.28 2.39 -3.75
N GLU A 65 9.35 3.54 -4.41
CA GLU A 65 10.31 3.80 -5.47
C GLU A 65 11.75 3.79 -4.96
N ASN A 66 12.02 4.47 -3.83
CA ASN A 66 13.33 4.44 -3.19
C ASN A 66 13.73 3.04 -2.73
N SER A 67 12.77 2.27 -2.21
CA SER A 67 13.00 0.89 -1.78
C SER A 67 13.36 -0.03 -2.95
N ILE A 68 12.65 0.09 -4.07
CA ILE A 68 12.97 -0.64 -5.32
C ILE A 68 14.36 -0.24 -5.83
N LYS A 69 14.69 1.07 -5.81
CA LYS A 69 16.02 1.55 -6.21
C LYS A 69 17.12 1.04 -5.30
N LYS A 70 16.92 0.99 -3.98
CA LYS A 70 17.86 0.40 -3.02
C LYS A 70 18.09 -1.11 -3.29
N ALA A 71 17.08 -1.80 -3.81
CA ALA A 71 17.20 -3.20 -4.25
C ALA A 71 17.90 -3.37 -5.61
N GLY A 72 18.30 -2.29 -6.29
CA GLY A 72 19.02 -2.31 -7.56
C GLY A 72 18.14 -2.24 -8.80
N PHE A 73 16.84 -2.00 -8.66
CA PHE A 73 15.87 -1.98 -9.75
C PHE A 73 15.23 -0.59 -9.94
N LYS A 74 14.47 -0.45 -11.02
CA LYS A 74 13.60 0.71 -11.31
C LYS A 74 12.14 0.28 -11.27
N SER A 75 11.23 1.23 -11.08
CA SER A 75 9.79 0.94 -11.14
C SER A 75 9.36 0.40 -12.51
N SER A 76 10.05 0.78 -13.59
CA SER A 76 9.83 0.25 -14.95
C SER A 76 10.29 -1.19 -15.16
N ASP A 77 11.10 -1.74 -14.26
CA ASP A 77 11.58 -3.11 -14.35
C ASP A 77 10.59 -4.11 -13.76
N ILE A 78 9.61 -3.63 -12.97
CA ILE A 78 8.54 -4.45 -12.40
C ILE A 78 7.67 -4.98 -13.55
N THR A 79 7.54 -6.30 -13.63
CA THR A 79 6.73 -6.97 -14.65
C THR A 79 5.34 -7.34 -14.17
N ASP A 80 5.17 -7.55 -12.87
CA ASP A 80 3.92 -7.97 -12.26
C ASP A 80 3.76 -7.28 -10.89
N VAL A 81 2.57 -6.78 -10.61
CA VAL A 81 2.18 -6.29 -9.29
C VAL A 81 1.01 -7.13 -8.79
N PHE A 82 1.19 -7.80 -7.68
CA PHE A 82 0.18 -8.65 -7.08
C PHE A 82 -0.35 -8.00 -5.80
N PHE A 83 -1.65 -7.72 -5.73
CA PHE A 83 -2.28 -7.18 -4.52
C PHE A 83 -2.86 -8.29 -3.66
N THR A 84 -2.45 -8.34 -2.40
CA THR A 84 -3.07 -9.21 -1.41
C THR A 84 -4.52 -8.82 -1.21
N HIS A 85 -4.80 -7.51 -1.20
CA HIS A 85 -6.13 -6.92 -1.22
C HIS A 85 -6.08 -5.42 -1.60
N LEU A 86 -7.24 -4.80 -1.83
CA LEU A 86 -7.34 -3.44 -2.38
C LEU A 86 -7.58 -2.35 -1.32
N HIS A 87 -7.07 -2.50 -0.09
CA HIS A 87 -7.00 -1.38 0.83
C HIS A 87 -5.89 -0.40 0.42
N PHE A 88 -6.07 0.87 0.74
CA PHE A 88 -5.21 1.96 0.28
C PHE A 88 -3.74 1.81 0.74
N ASP A 89 -3.50 1.19 1.87
CA ASP A 89 -2.17 0.92 2.43
C ASP A 89 -1.45 -0.26 1.76
N HIS A 90 -2.13 -0.99 0.88
CA HIS A 90 -1.58 -2.07 0.05
C HIS A 90 -1.51 -1.71 -1.43
N CYS A 91 -2.51 -1.04 -1.98
CA CYS A 91 -2.55 -0.72 -3.41
C CYS A 91 -2.27 0.77 -3.72
N GLY A 92 -2.25 1.63 -2.72
CA GLY A 92 -2.16 3.08 -2.90
C GLY A 92 -0.93 3.54 -3.68
N GLY A 93 0.22 2.93 -3.44
CA GLY A 93 1.47 3.26 -4.09
C GLY A 93 1.59 2.82 -5.54
N ALA A 94 0.68 1.98 -6.04
CA ALA A 94 0.67 1.56 -7.44
C ALA A 94 0.22 2.66 -8.40
N ILE A 95 -0.42 3.70 -7.90
CA ILE A 95 -0.88 4.85 -8.68
C ILE A 95 -0.19 6.11 -8.18
N ILE A 96 0.30 6.92 -9.09
CA ILE A 96 0.90 8.24 -8.80
C ILE A 96 0.08 9.36 -9.42
N ARG A 97 0.23 10.56 -8.86
CA ARG A 97 -0.33 11.79 -9.44
C ARG A 97 0.76 12.51 -10.25
N ARG A 98 0.46 12.76 -11.53
CA ARG A 98 1.31 13.57 -12.40
C ARG A 98 0.48 14.74 -12.93
N GLY A 99 0.62 15.90 -12.30
CA GLY A 99 -0.29 17.03 -12.48
C GLY A 99 -1.71 16.63 -12.03
N GLU A 100 -2.70 16.80 -12.93
CA GLU A 100 -4.10 16.42 -12.66
C GLU A 100 -4.42 14.95 -12.95
N ARG A 101 -3.50 14.20 -13.56
CA ARG A 101 -3.72 12.82 -13.95
C ARG A 101 -3.25 11.84 -12.89
N LEU A 102 -4.01 10.76 -12.74
CA LEU A 102 -3.59 9.56 -12.03
C LEU A 102 -3.10 8.55 -13.07
N ILE A 103 -1.89 8.06 -12.88
CA ILE A 103 -1.26 7.10 -13.79
C ILE A 103 -0.66 5.92 -13.00
N PRO A 104 -0.53 4.74 -13.60
CA PRO A 104 0.20 3.64 -12.98
C PRO A 104 1.67 4.03 -12.70
N ARG A 105 2.17 3.66 -11.51
CA ARG A 105 3.59 3.80 -11.16
C ARG A 105 4.45 2.78 -11.92
N PHE A 106 3.93 1.58 -12.08
CA PHE A 106 4.60 0.44 -12.73
C PHE A 106 4.03 0.30 -14.14
N GLU A 107 4.54 1.11 -15.06
CA GLU A 107 3.95 1.28 -16.40
C GLU A 107 4.04 0.05 -17.30
N ASN A 108 5.02 -0.85 -17.00
CA ASN A 108 5.25 -2.08 -17.76
C ASN A 108 4.68 -3.34 -17.07
N ALA A 109 4.01 -3.17 -15.93
CA ALA A 109 3.55 -4.30 -15.12
C ALA A 109 2.12 -4.70 -15.43
N ASP A 110 1.87 -6.00 -15.41
CA ASP A 110 0.54 -6.55 -15.25
C ASP A 110 0.10 -6.47 -13.77
N PHE A 111 -1.17 -6.12 -13.54
CA PHE A 111 -1.72 -6.00 -12.20
C PHE A 111 -2.67 -7.15 -11.89
N TRP A 112 -2.41 -7.82 -10.77
CA TRP A 112 -3.12 -9.01 -10.34
C TRP A 112 -3.85 -8.77 -9.02
N VAL A 113 -5.11 -9.15 -8.96
CA VAL A 113 -5.92 -9.11 -7.75
C VAL A 113 -6.94 -10.24 -7.76
N ASN A 114 -7.32 -10.72 -6.58
CA ASN A 114 -8.39 -11.69 -6.47
C ASN A 114 -9.70 -11.11 -7.01
N LYS A 115 -10.45 -11.92 -7.77
CA LYS A 115 -11.71 -11.52 -8.41
C LYS A 115 -12.73 -10.97 -7.40
N ASP A 116 -12.88 -11.64 -6.27
CA ASP A 116 -13.85 -11.22 -5.25
C ASP A 116 -13.49 -9.87 -4.65
N HIS A 117 -12.19 -9.60 -4.44
CA HIS A 117 -11.69 -8.29 -4.00
C HIS A 117 -11.95 -7.20 -5.02
N TRP A 118 -11.76 -7.50 -6.31
CA TRP A 118 -12.06 -6.57 -7.39
C TRP A 118 -13.56 -6.23 -7.43
N GLU A 119 -14.42 -7.23 -7.39
CA GLU A 119 -15.86 -7.04 -7.38
C GLU A 119 -16.33 -6.23 -6.16
N TRP A 120 -15.75 -6.51 -5.00
CA TRP A 120 -16.06 -5.78 -3.78
C TRP A 120 -15.60 -4.31 -3.83
N ALA A 121 -14.41 -4.03 -4.38
CA ALA A 121 -13.88 -2.68 -4.50
C ALA A 121 -14.65 -1.83 -5.52
N THR A 122 -15.08 -2.43 -6.65
CA THR A 122 -15.77 -1.74 -7.72
C THR A 122 -17.30 -1.64 -7.51
N SER A 123 -17.88 -2.56 -6.74
CA SER A 123 -19.31 -2.61 -6.43
C SER A 123 -19.55 -2.82 -4.93
N PRO A 124 -19.06 -1.92 -4.07
CA PRO A 124 -19.11 -2.11 -2.62
C PRO A 124 -20.54 -2.09 -2.11
N LYS A 125 -20.88 -3.06 -1.28
CA LYS A 125 -22.12 -3.04 -0.48
C LYS A 125 -22.05 -1.84 0.47
N SER A 126 -23.23 -1.34 0.91
CA SER A 126 -23.36 -0.11 1.73
C SER A 126 -22.45 -0.05 2.97
N ARG A 127 -22.07 -1.20 3.53
CA ARG A 127 -21.14 -1.31 4.68
C ARG A 127 -19.64 -1.31 4.29
N GLY A 128 -19.30 -1.39 3.02
CA GLY A 128 -17.93 -1.42 2.52
C GLY A 128 -17.48 -0.12 1.85
N ARG A 129 -18.30 0.92 1.90
CA ARG A 129 -17.92 2.28 1.44
C ARG A 129 -17.17 2.96 2.57
N ALA A 130 -15.85 2.83 2.58
CA ALA A 130 -14.97 3.63 3.43
C ALA A 130 -14.60 4.93 2.72
#